data_412081723eaa449915fe7be84bb4c27e
#
_entry.id   412081723eaa449915fe7be84bb4c27e
#
_cell.length_a   1.000
_cell.length_b   1.000
_cell.length_c   1.000
_cell.angle_alpha   90.00
_cell.angle_beta   90.00
_cell.angle_gamma   90.00
#
_symmetry.space_group_name_H-M   'P 1'
#
loop_
_entity.id
_entity.type
_entity.pdbx_description
1 polymer ?
#
loop_
_entity_poly.entity_id
_entity_poly.type
_entity_poly.pdbx_seq_one_letter_code
_entity_poly.pdbx_strand_id
1 'polypeptide(L)' 'MNSNLVWIDPPSGWRYGFPKLYDREKYPNSTQWLLDNGYPQGMIDKFPDGLICGFSTPSDDEVAEYYKN' A
#
# COMPACT_ATOMS: atom_id res chain seq x y z
N MET A 1 -7.74 11.09 -15.15
CA MET A 1 -6.73 11.89 -14.45
C MET A 1 -5.63 10.97 -13.91
N ASN A 2 -4.36 11.31 -14.16
CA ASN A 2 -3.26 10.47 -13.72
C ASN A 2 -3.03 10.59 -12.23
N SER A 3 -3.40 9.54 -11.53
CA SER A 3 -3.13 9.45 -10.10
C SER A 3 -2.03 8.42 -9.88
N ASN A 4 -1.08 8.73 -9.00
CA ASN A 4 -0.06 7.78 -8.58
C ASN A 4 -0.54 6.92 -7.42
N LEU A 5 -1.82 7.03 -7.07
CA LEU A 5 -2.42 6.27 -5.99
C LEU A 5 -2.88 4.89 -6.44
N VAL A 6 -2.56 3.89 -5.63
CA VAL A 6 -3.10 2.53 -5.79
C VAL A 6 -3.45 2.00 -4.41
N TRP A 7 -4.44 1.13 -4.35
CA TRP A 7 -4.69 0.36 -3.13
C TRP A 7 -3.67 -0.77 -3.06
N ILE A 8 -3.02 -0.92 -1.93
CA ILE A 8 -2.12 -2.05 -1.68
C ILE A 8 -2.73 -2.95 -0.64
N ASP A 9 -2.83 -4.25 -0.99
CA ASP A 9 -3.36 -5.28 -0.11
C ASP A 9 -2.32 -6.41 0.01
N PRO A 10 -1.42 -6.33 1.00
CA PRO A 10 -0.41 -7.37 1.19
C PRO A 10 -1.01 -8.63 1.83
N PRO A 11 -0.31 -9.78 1.77
CA PRO A 11 -0.81 -11.00 2.41
C PRO A 11 -1.14 -10.78 3.88
N SER A 12 -2.33 -11.19 4.29
CA SER A 12 -2.86 -10.98 5.65
C SER A 12 -2.91 -9.52 6.07
N GLY A 13 -2.95 -8.60 5.11
CA GLY A 13 -2.91 -7.16 5.37
C GLY A 13 -4.04 -6.69 6.27
N TRP A 14 -5.19 -7.32 6.21
CA TRP A 14 -6.33 -6.95 7.04
C TRP A 14 -6.03 -6.97 8.55
N ARG A 15 -5.05 -7.77 8.96
CA ARG A 15 -4.61 -7.83 10.35
C ARG A 15 -3.85 -6.59 10.78
N TYR A 16 -3.35 -5.83 9.82
CA TYR A 16 -2.44 -4.70 10.07
C TYR A 16 -2.99 -3.38 9.53
N GLY A 17 -4.28 -3.36 9.22
CA GLY A 17 -4.95 -2.15 8.76
C GLY A 17 -4.94 -1.92 7.25
N PHE A 18 -4.55 -2.91 6.48
CA PHE A 18 -4.60 -2.83 5.01
C PHE A 18 -5.92 -3.40 4.49
N PRO A 19 -6.32 -3.11 3.23
CA PRO A 19 -5.58 -2.32 2.25
C PRO A 19 -5.53 -0.82 2.59
N LYS A 20 -4.51 -0.15 2.05
CA LYS A 20 -4.34 1.30 2.20
C LYS A 20 -3.97 1.90 0.86
N LEU A 21 -4.30 3.18 0.68
CA LEU A 21 -3.86 3.93 -0.49
C LEU A 21 -2.38 4.25 -0.39
N TYR A 22 -1.66 3.93 -1.45
CA TYR A 22 -0.22 4.14 -1.56
C TYR A 22 0.06 5.12 -2.69
N ASP A 23 0.83 6.16 -2.39
CA ASP A 23 1.24 7.15 -3.37
C ASP A 23 2.65 6.82 -3.85
N ARG A 24 2.74 6.30 -5.08
CA ARG A 24 4.00 5.85 -5.67
C ARG A 24 5.00 6.97 -5.88
N GLU A 25 4.51 8.18 -6.09
CA GLU A 25 5.37 9.34 -6.28
C GLU A 25 6.00 9.79 -4.96
N LYS A 26 5.19 9.82 -3.90
CA LYS A 26 5.63 10.28 -2.59
C LYS A 26 6.49 9.25 -1.88
N TYR A 27 6.21 7.97 -2.09
CA TYR A 27 6.89 6.87 -1.41
C TYR A 27 7.47 5.90 -2.44
N PRO A 28 8.68 6.17 -2.95
CA PRO A 28 9.27 5.32 -4.00
C PRO A 28 9.62 3.90 -3.54
N ASN A 29 9.81 3.69 -2.25
CA ASN A 29 10.09 2.36 -1.70
C ASN A 29 8.84 1.80 -1.02
N SER A 30 8.13 0.91 -1.71
CA SER A 30 6.89 0.34 -1.20
C SER A 30 7.10 -0.55 0.03
N THR A 31 8.23 -1.25 0.10
CA THR A 31 8.54 -2.09 1.27
C THR A 31 8.70 -1.24 2.52
N GLN A 32 9.44 -0.15 2.42
CA GLN A 32 9.61 0.78 3.54
C GLN A 32 8.28 1.41 3.93
N TRP A 33 7.46 1.75 2.93
CA TRP A 33 6.12 2.29 3.19
C TRP A 33 5.25 1.31 3.99
N LEU A 34 5.29 0.01 3.64
CA LEU A 34 4.56 -1.01 4.37
C LEU A 34 4.99 -1.06 5.83
N LEU A 35 6.30 -1.05 6.08
CA LEU A 35 6.85 -1.06 7.44
C LEU A 35 6.41 0.18 8.23
N ASP A 36 6.46 1.35 7.60
CA ASP A 36 6.06 2.61 8.23
C ASP A 36 4.57 2.63 8.58
N ASN A 37 3.78 1.83 7.87
CA ASN A 37 2.33 1.75 8.08
C ASN A 37 1.89 0.55 8.91
N GLY A 38 2.83 -0.10 9.58
CA GLY A 38 2.51 -1.13 10.56
C GLY A 38 2.59 -2.57 10.06
N TYR A 39 3.02 -2.78 8.82
CA TYR A 39 3.19 -4.15 8.31
C TYR A 39 4.47 -4.74 8.89
N PRO A 40 4.42 -5.93 9.54
CA PRO A 40 5.59 -6.45 10.26
C PRO A 40 6.68 -6.95 9.33
N GLN A 41 7.93 -6.73 9.73
CA GLN A 41 9.11 -7.23 9.03
C GLN A 41 9.06 -8.75 8.86
N GLY A 42 8.57 -9.45 9.86
CA GLY A 42 8.46 -10.91 9.80
C GLY A 42 7.61 -11.42 8.66
N MET A 43 6.58 -10.66 8.27
CA MET A 43 5.74 -11.02 7.12
C MET A 43 6.52 -10.83 5.81
N ILE A 44 7.32 -9.79 5.73
CA ILE A 44 8.16 -9.53 4.55
C ILE A 44 9.20 -10.63 4.40
N ASP A 45 9.79 -11.07 5.50
CA ASP A 45 10.83 -12.11 5.52
C ASP A 45 10.32 -13.47 5.03
N LYS A 46 9.01 -13.70 5.10
CA LYS A 46 8.40 -14.93 4.59
C LYS A 46 8.40 -15.01 3.06
N PHE A 47 8.67 -13.92 2.38
CA PHE A 47 8.61 -13.82 0.93
C PHE A 47 9.95 -13.35 0.37
N PRO A 48 11.01 -14.20 0.42
CA PRO A 48 12.36 -13.79 0.04
C PRO A 48 12.48 -13.37 -1.44
N ASP A 49 11.60 -13.88 -2.30
CA ASP A 49 11.60 -13.55 -3.73
C ASP A 49 10.75 -12.31 -4.04
N GLY A 50 10.24 -11.66 -3.02
CA GLY A 50 9.41 -10.47 -3.15
C GLY A 50 8.00 -10.70 -2.64
N LEU A 51 7.47 -9.70 -1.97
CA LEU A 51 6.13 -9.74 -1.41
C LEU A 51 5.11 -9.55 -2.52
N ILE A 52 4.18 -10.49 -2.67
CA ILE A 52 3.11 -10.39 -3.66
C ILE A 52 1.93 -9.68 -3.01
N CYS A 53 1.66 -8.46 -3.48
CA CYS A 53 0.54 -7.65 -3.00
C CYS A 53 -0.54 -7.56 -4.04
N GLY A 54 -1.80 -7.46 -3.59
CA GLY A 54 -2.90 -7.10 -4.47
C GLY A 54 -2.87 -5.59 -4.74
N PHE A 55 -3.11 -5.20 -5.98
CA PHE A 55 -3.19 -3.80 -6.36
C PHE A 55 -4.53 -3.52 -7.00
N SER A 56 -5.14 -2.40 -6.68
CA SER A 56 -6.35 -1.95 -7.34
C SER A 56 -6.36 -0.44 -7.49
N THR A 57 -7.05 0.02 -8.52
CA THR A 57 -7.15 1.45 -8.82
C THR A 57 -8.24 2.08 -7.94
N PRO A 58 -7.93 3.17 -7.24
CA PRO A 58 -8.95 3.88 -6.46
C PRO A 58 -9.92 4.63 -7.37
N SER A 59 -11.14 4.85 -6.88
CA SER A 59 -12.11 5.69 -7.56
C SER A 59 -11.72 7.17 -7.42
N ASP A 60 -12.34 8.04 -8.24
CA ASP A 60 -12.09 9.48 -8.14
C ASP A 60 -12.43 10.02 -6.76
N ASP A 61 -13.51 9.51 -6.15
CA ASP A 61 -13.90 9.92 -4.80
C ASP A 61 -12.86 9.51 -3.77
N GLU A 62 -12.28 8.33 -3.90
CA GLU A 62 -11.24 7.85 -3.01
C GLU A 62 -9.96 8.67 -3.14
N VAL A 63 -9.60 9.04 -4.36
CA VAL A 63 -8.45 9.90 -4.62
C VAL A 63 -8.67 11.28 -4.00
N ALA A 64 -9.85 11.86 -4.19
CA ALA A 64 -10.19 13.17 -3.63
C ALA A 64 -10.13 13.15 -2.10
N GLU A 65 -10.64 12.09 -1.48
CA GLU A 65 -10.61 11.95 -0.03
C GLU A 65 -9.18 11.84 0.52
N TYR A 66 -8.32 11.14 -0.21
CA TYR A 66 -6.92 11.01 0.18
C TYR A 66 -6.20 12.36 0.24
N TYR A 67 -6.45 13.21 -0.78
CA TYR A 67 -5.78 14.51 -0.88
C TYR A 67 -6.48 15.61 -0.09
N LYS A 68 -7.62 15.32 0.50
CA LYS A 68 -8.41 16.30 1.25
C LYS A 68 -7.70 16.80 2.51
N ASN A 69 -6.87 15.99 3.10
CA ASN A 69 -6.16 16.32 4.34
C ASN A 69 -4.78 16.86 4.07
#